data_238cac9c5ea93ac5541e193623880394
#
_entry.id   238cac9c5ea93ac5541e193623880394
#
_cell.length_a   1.000
_cell.length_b   1.000
_cell.length_c   1.000
_cell.angle_alpha   90.00
_cell.angle_beta   90.00
_cell.angle_gamma   90.00
#
_symmetry.space_group_name_H-M   'P 1'
#
loop_
_entity.id
_entity.type
_entity.pdbx_description
1 polymer ?
#
loop_
_entity_poly.entity_id
_entity_poly.type
_entity_poly.pdbx_seq_one_letter_code
_entity_poly.pdbx_strand_id
1 'polypeptide(L)'
;MSDSNRSICALLVGEFEEDRRLVYETFEEAGWRLLEAPDRKRALRHLDNDLIQVVITTCEVPNWDWKRVLRNLRRMSRPPQLIVTSRTADERLWSEVLNCGGYDVLPQPLRKDEIQRVIAAAHRQYDPGVNVAPRRATNSSASVA
;
A
#
# COMPACT_ATOMS: atom_id res chain seq x y z
N MET A 1 -0.99 -15.73 19.67
CA MET A 1 -1.18 -15.94 18.37
C MET A 1 -1.73 -14.77 17.64
N SER A 2 -1.10 -14.40 16.70
CA SER A 2 -1.45 -13.21 16.05
C SER A 2 -2.09 -13.48 14.72
N ASP A 3 -3.37 -13.63 14.74
CA ASP A 3 -4.09 -13.89 13.53
C ASP A 3 -4.11 -12.70 12.62
N SER A 4 -3.89 -11.52 13.16
CA SER A 4 -3.93 -10.34 12.30
C SER A 4 -2.84 -10.40 11.24
N ASN A 5 -1.67 -10.95 11.56
CA ASN A 5 -0.63 -11.08 10.57
C ASN A 5 -1.00 -12.02 9.44
N ARG A 6 -1.72 -13.07 9.77
CA ARG A 6 -2.11 -14.03 8.75
C ARG A 6 -3.28 -13.55 7.92
N SER A 7 -3.92 -12.49 8.37
CA SER A 7 -5.06 -11.95 7.64
C SER A 7 -4.67 -10.88 6.64
N ILE A 8 -3.41 -10.56 6.53
CA ILE A 8 -3.01 -9.49 5.64
C ILE A 8 -3.18 -9.92 4.19
N CYS A 9 -3.89 -9.10 3.44
CA CYS A 9 -4.07 -9.29 2.01
C CYS A 9 -3.72 -7.97 1.32
N ALA A 10 -2.79 -8.03 0.41
CA ALA A 10 -2.36 -6.84 -0.31
C ALA A 10 -2.57 -7.01 -1.81
N LEU A 11 -2.78 -5.90 -2.47
CA LEU A 11 -2.92 -5.85 -3.91
C LEU A 11 -1.73 -5.14 -4.52
N LEU A 12 -1.06 -5.79 -5.44
CA LEU A 12 0.09 -5.24 -6.13
C LEU A 12 -0.39 -4.69 -7.46
N VAL A 13 -0.29 -3.38 -7.65
CA VAL A 13 -0.82 -2.70 -8.83
C VAL A 13 0.32 -2.23 -9.70
N GLY A 14 0.29 -2.62 -10.97
CA GLY A 14 1.31 -2.23 -11.91
C GLY A 14 2.25 -3.39 -12.21
N GLU A 15 3.33 -3.08 -12.91
CA GLU A 15 4.29 -4.10 -13.29
C GLU A 15 5.55 -3.95 -12.47
N PHE A 16 5.92 -5.03 -11.81
CA PHE A 16 7.08 -5.05 -10.92
C PHE A 16 8.10 -6.06 -11.42
N GLU A 17 8.54 -5.93 -12.64
CA GLU A 17 9.34 -6.97 -13.27
C GLU A 17 10.49 -7.48 -12.42
N GLU A 18 11.30 -6.56 -11.93
CA GLU A 18 12.48 -6.95 -11.18
C GLU A 18 12.17 -7.33 -9.75
N ASP A 19 11.19 -6.65 -9.18
CA ASP A 19 10.89 -6.84 -7.75
C ASP A 19 9.79 -7.85 -7.49
N ARG A 20 9.13 -8.33 -8.53
CA ARG A 20 7.98 -9.19 -8.38
C ARG A 20 8.28 -10.45 -7.58
N ARG A 21 9.40 -11.08 -7.90
CA ARG A 21 9.76 -12.30 -7.21
C ARG A 21 10.01 -12.04 -5.73
N LEU A 22 10.70 -10.96 -5.43
CA LEU A 22 10.99 -10.62 -4.04
C LEU A 22 9.72 -10.38 -3.26
N VAL A 23 8.75 -9.69 -3.85
CA VAL A 23 7.48 -9.43 -3.19
C VAL A 23 6.76 -10.75 -2.93
N TYR A 24 6.72 -11.63 -3.92
CA TYR A 24 6.08 -12.94 -3.75
C TYR A 24 6.72 -13.73 -2.64
N GLU A 25 8.05 -13.79 -2.63
CA GLU A 25 8.75 -14.55 -1.61
C GLU A 25 8.50 -13.98 -0.23
N THR A 26 8.49 -12.66 -0.13
CA THR A 26 8.27 -12.01 1.14
C THR A 26 6.88 -12.33 1.69
N PHE A 27 5.88 -12.26 0.82
CA PHE A 27 4.51 -12.53 1.25
C PHE A 27 4.33 -14.00 1.60
N GLU A 28 4.95 -14.88 0.82
CA GLU A 28 4.84 -16.30 1.10
C GLU A 28 5.47 -16.65 2.45
N GLU A 29 6.63 -16.11 2.72
CA GLU A 29 7.32 -16.38 3.99
C GLU A 29 6.52 -15.84 5.17
N ALA A 30 5.87 -14.72 4.98
CA ALA A 30 5.09 -14.12 6.07
C ALA A 30 3.71 -14.74 6.24
N GLY A 31 3.29 -15.54 5.28
CA GLY A 31 1.95 -16.12 5.34
C GLY A 31 0.88 -15.14 4.95
N TRP A 32 1.23 -14.11 4.20
CA TRP A 32 0.29 -13.09 3.74
C TRP A 32 -0.18 -13.40 2.34
N ARG A 33 -1.36 -12.90 2.01
CA ARG A 33 -1.95 -13.11 0.70
C ARG A 33 -1.62 -11.95 -0.22
N LEU A 34 -1.23 -12.28 -1.45
CA LEU A 34 -0.88 -11.26 -2.44
C LEU A 34 -1.74 -11.45 -3.67
N LEU A 35 -2.41 -10.38 -4.10
CA LEU A 35 -3.13 -10.34 -5.35
C LEU A 35 -2.42 -9.38 -6.28
N GLU A 36 -2.56 -9.59 -7.57
CA GLU A 36 -1.88 -8.76 -8.56
C GLU A 36 -2.85 -8.18 -9.56
N ALA A 37 -2.59 -6.97 -9.98
CA ALA A 37 -3.36 -6.34 -11.03
C ALA A 37 -2.43 -5.45 -11.85
N PRO A 38 -2.18 -5.79 -13.11
CA PRO A 38 -1.29 -4.96 -13.91
C PRO A 38 -1.94 -3.67 -14.38
N ASP A 39 -3.26 -3.57 -14.31
CA ASP A 39 -3.95 -2.39 -14.79
C ASP A 39 -5.11 -2.02 -13.88
N ARG A 40 -5.70 -0.88 -14.18
CA ARG A 40 -6.79 -0.35 -13.37
C ARG A 40 -8.00 -1.27 -13.32
N LYS A 41 -8.37 -1.80 -14.46
CA LYS A 41 -9.58 -2.63 -14.53
C LYS A 41 -9.50 -3.84 -13.62
N ARG A 42 -8.36 -4.52 -13.65
CA ARG A 42 -8.19 -5.69 -12.80
C ARG A 42 -8.05 -5.31 -11.34
N ALA A 43 -7.42 -4.18 -11.08
CA ALA A 43 -7.30 -3.71 -9.70
C ALA A 43 -8.66 -3.42 -9.10
N LEU A 44 -9.51 -2.72 -9.84
CA LEU A 44 -10.84 -2.40 -9.35
C LEU A 44 -11.68 -3.66 -9.11
N ARG A 45 -11.49 -4.66 -9.97
CA ARG A 45 -12.20 -5.93 -9.78
C ARG A 45 -11.78 -6.60 -8.48
N HIS A 46 -10.49 -6.62 -8.19
CA HIS A 46 -10.03 -7.17 -6.93
C HIS A 46 -10.55 -6.39 -5.73
N LEU A 47 -10.53 -5.08 -5.84
CA LEU A 47 -11.01 -4.24 -4.75
C LEU A 47 -12.49 -4.45 -4.47
N ASP A 48 -13.26 -4.76 -5.51
CA ASP A 48 -14.69 -5.02 -5.35
C ASP A 48 -14.98 -6.38 -4.75
N ASN A 49 -14.13 -7.36 -5.04
CA ASN A 49 -14.45 -8.74 -4.70
C ASN A 49 -13.69 -9.30 -3.51
N ASP A 50 -12.61 -8.66 -3.12
CA ASP A 50 -11.75 -9.18 -2.06
C ASP A 50 -11.55 -8.17 -0.97
N LEU A 51 -11.29 -8.66 0.23
CA LEU A 51 -10.96 -7.78 1.33
C LEU A 51 -9.48 -7.48 1.28
N ILE A 52 -9.16 -6.28 0.87
CA ILE A 52 -7.77 -5.86 0.69
C ILE A 52 -7.48 -4.76 1.69
N GLN A 53 -6.39 -4.91 2.41
CA GLN A 53 -6.02 -3.96 3.46
C GLN A 53 -4.90 -3.03 3.06
N VAL A 54 -4.05 -3.49 2.13
CA VAL A 54 -2.90 -2.70 1.69
C VAL A 54 -2.81 -2.76 0.17
N VAL A 55 -2.55 -1.62 -0.45
CA VAL A 55 -2.32 -1.56 -1.89
C VAL A 55 -0.91 -1.05 -2.12
N ILE A 56 -0.15 -1.77 -2.92
CA ILE A 56 1.21 -1.37 -3.30
C ILE A 56 1.17 -1.04 -4.78
N THR A 57 1.48 0.20 -5.13
CA THR A 57 1.41 0.61 -6.53
C THR A 57 2.70 1.23 -6.99
N THR A 58 3.00 1.04 -8.27
CA THR A 58 4.08 1.81 -8.89
C THR A 58 3.59 3.21 -9.18
N CYS A 59 4.49 4.12 -9.43
CA CYS A 59 4.11 5.47 -9.82
C CYS A 59 3.49 5.52 -11.21
N GLU A 60 3.82 4.53 -12.02
CA GLU A 60 3.51 4.60 -13.44
C GLU A 60 2.62 3.47 -13.92
N VAL A 61 1.38 3.51 -13.55
CA VAL A 61 0.40 2.64 -14.16
C VAL A 61 -0.26 3.46 -15.26
N PRO A 62 -0.31 2.94 -16.49
CA PRO A 62 -0.86 3.73 -17.59
C PRO A 62 -2.25 4.27 -17.25
N ASN A 63 -2.40 5.59 -17.40
CA ASN A 63 -3.66 6.28 -17.18
C ASN A 63 -4.22 6.15 -15.78
N TRP A 64 -3.39 5.75 -14.82
CA TRP A 64 -3.87 5.55 -13.45
C TRP A 64 -2.72 5.75 -12.49
N ASP A 65 -2.31 6.99 -12.29
CA ASP A 65 -1.19 7.29 -11.41
C ASP A 65 -1.60 7.07 -9.95
N TRP A 66 -0.63 7.15 -9.05
CA TRP A 66 -0.88 6.83 -7.66
C TRP A 66 -1.91 7.77 -7.02
N LYS A 67 -2.02 8.98 -7.52
CA LYS A 67 -3.03 9.90 -6.97
C LYS A 67 -4.43 9.43 -7.31
N ARG A 68 -4.61 8.92 -8.51
CA ARG A 68 -5.91 8.38 -8.91
C ARG A 68 -6.21 7.08 -8.21
N VAL A 69 -5.18 6.27 -7.98
CA VAL A 69 -5.35 5.06 -7.18
C VAL A 69 -5.88 5.45 -5.81
N LEU A 70 -5.21 6.40 -5.16
CA LEU A 70 -5.62 6.83 -3.83
C LEU A 70 -7.05 7.35 -3.82
N ARG A 71 -7.43 8.09 -4.86
CA ARG A 71 -8.79 8.62 -4.96
C ARG A 71 -9.82 7.50 -5.01
N ASN A 72 -9.52 6.45 -5.75
CA ASN A 72 -10.42 5.30 -5.80
C ASN A 72 -10.52 4.61 -4.44
N LEU A 73 -9.40 4.46 -3.75
CA LEU A 73 -9.42 3.81 -2.45
C LEU A 73 -10.23 4.58 -1.44
N ARG A 74 -10.15 5.89 -1.50
CA ARG A 74 -10.85 6.72 -0.52
C ARG A 74 -12.36 6.64 -0.65
N ARG A 75 -12.86 6.18 -1.77
CA ARG A 75 -14.31 6.02 -1.94
C ARG A 75 -14.83 4.76 -1.30
N MET A 76 -13.95 3.88 -0.89
CA MET A 76 -14.36 2.64 -0.25
C MET A 76 -14.73 2.90 1.20
N SER A 77 -15.64 2.09 1.72
CA SER A 77 -16.07 2.26 3.11
C SER A 77 -14.93 2.00 4.08
N ARG A 78 -14.03 1.10 3.72
CA ARG A 78 -12.85 0.82 4.54
C ARG A 78 -11.64 0.87 3.63
N PRO A 79 -11.09 2.06 3.43
CA PRO A 79 -10.02 2.22 2.44
C PRO A 79 -8.74 1.48 2.82
N PRO A 80 -8.18 0.73 1.89
CA PRO A 80 -6.85 0.15 2.11
C PRO A 80 -5.80 1.24 2.28
N GLN A 81 -4.72 0.88 2.93
CA GLN A 81 -3.57 1.77 3.04
C GLN A 81 -2.77 1.70 1.74
N LEU A 82 -2.31 2.84 1.27
CA LEU A 82 -1.59 2.89 0.00
C LEU A 82 -0.09 3.06 0.22
N ILE A 83 0.67 2.20 -0.42
CA ILE A 83 2.13 2.31 -0.45
C ILE A 83 2.53 2.51 -1.90
N VAL A 84 3.31 3.55 -2.15
CA VAL A 84 3.77 3.88 -3.49
C VAL A 84 5.22 3.43 -3.61
N THR A 85 5.57 2.81 -4.74
CA THR A 85 6.96 2.44 -4.98
C THR A 85 7.49 3.22 -6.17
N SER A 86 8.78 3.53 -6.15
CA SER A 86 9.36 4.31 -7.22
C SER A 86 10.86 4.12 -7.25
N ARG A 87 11.42 4.11 -8.46
CA ARG A 87 12.87 4.08 -8.62
C ARG A 87 13.49 5.41 -8.28
N THR A 88 12.69 6.47 -8.35
CA THR A 88 13.14 7.80 -8.03
C THR A 88 12.44 8.33 -6.80
N ALA A 89 12.36 7.46 -5.78
CA ALA A 89 11.73 7.85 -4.54
C ALA A 89 12.60 8.88 -3.84
N ASP A 90 12.18 10.12 -3.90
CA ASP A 90 12.91 11.20 -3.27
C ASP A 90 12.03 11.84 -2.21
N GLU A 91 12.57 12.82 -1.54
CA GLU A 91 11.87 13.51 -0.47
C GLU A 91 10.58 14.15 -0.96
N ARG A 92 10.61 14.65 -2.16
CA ARG A 92 9.46 15.34 -2.72
C ARG A 92 8.29 14.36 -2.91
N LEU A 93 8.57 13.22 -3.52
CA LEU A 93 7.53 12.22 -3.71
C LEU A 93 7.01 11.73 -2.39
N TRP A 94 7.91 11.46 -1.46
CA TRP A 94 7.54 10.97 -0.14
C TRP A 94 6.61 11.95 0.56
N SER A 95 6.98 13.23 0.55
CA SER A 95 6.14 14.25 1.17
C SER A 95 4.78 14.34 0.50
N GLU A 96 4.77 14.27 -0.82
CA GLU A 96 3.52 14.39 -1.56
C GLU A 96 2.59 13.23 -1.26
N VAL A 97 3.12 12.01 -1.23
CA VAL A 97 2.30 10.85 -0.95
C VAL A 97 1.69 10.95 0.45
N LEU A 98 2.52 11.29 1.43
CA LEU A 98 2.02 11.40 2.80
C LEU A 98 1.01 12.51 2.96
N ASN A 99 1.26 13.64 2.31
CA ASN A 99 0.32 14.77 2.41
C ASN A 99 -1.00 14.46 1.77
N CYS A 100 -1.02 13.63 0.74
CA CYS A 100 -2.26 13.26 0.08
C CYS A 100 -3.01 12.15 0.81
N GLY A 101 -2.38 11.50 1.76
CA GLY A 101 -3.06 10.46 2.53
C GLY A 101 -2.55 9.06 2.28
N GLY A 102 -1.48 8.91 1.50
CA GLY A 102 -0.85 7.61 1.34
C GLY A 102 -0.10 7.23 2.59
N TYR A 103 0.19 5.95 2.74
CA TYR A 103 0.83 5.48 3.95
C TYR A 103 2.35 5.66 3.92
N ASP A 104 2.97 5.26 2.82
CA ASP A 104 4.44 5.32 2.74
C ASP A 104 4.89 5.22 1.30
N VAL A 105 6.19 5.43 1.10
CA VAL A 105 6.82 5.27 -0.20
C VAL A 105 8.02 4.34 -0.02
N LEU A 106 8.13 3.34 -0.87
CA LEU A 106 9.26 2.42 -0.85
C LEU A 106 10.12 2.61 -2.08
N PRO A 107 11.41 2.81 -1.90
CA PRO A 107 12.30 2.95 -3.05
C PRO A 107 12.54 1.60 -3.73
N GLN A 108 12.67 1.63 -5.03
CA GLN A 108 13.03 0.46 -5.79
C GLN A 108 14.52 0.53 -6.11
N PRO A 109 15.22 -0.57 -6.06
CA PRO A 109 14.73 -1.94 -5.86
C PRO A 109 14.27 -2.19 -4.43
N LEU A 110 13.21 -2.97 -4.31
CA LEU A 110 12.61 -3.25 -3.00
C LEU A 110 13.49 -4.16 -2.17
N ARG A 111 13.29 -4.11 -0.86
CA ARG A 111 14.05 -4.92 0.09
C ARG A 111 13.07 -5.69 0.95
N LYS A 112 13.39 -6.96 1.19
CA LYS A 112 12.49 -7.84 1.91
C LYS A 112 12.14 -7.33 3.30
N ASP A 113 13.15 -6.92 4.06
CA ASP A 113 12.90 -6.45 5.42
C ASP A 113 12.05 -5.18 5.43
N GLU A 114 12.24 -4.33 4.44
CA GLU A 114 11.42 -3.13 4.32
C GLU A 114 9.98 -3.47 4.00
N ILE A 115 9.79 -4.39 3.06
CA ILE A 115 8.44 -4.80 2.70
C ILE A 115 7.72 -5.34 3.92
N GLN A 116 8.36 -6.23 4.65
CA GLN A 116 7.75 -6.84 5.81
C GLN A 116 7.36 -5.79 6.84
N ARG A 117 8.27 -4.88 7.13
CA ARG A 117 8.04 -3.87 8.15
C ARG A 117 6.92 -2.92 7.76
N VAL A 118 6.94 -2.45 6.52
CA VAL A 118 5.98 -1.46 6.08
C VAL A 118 4.60 -2.06 5.91
N ILE A 119 4.51 -3.27 5.36
CA ILE A 119 3.22 -3.93 5.19
C ILE A 119 2.57 -4.22 6.54
N ALA A 120 3.35 -4.72 7.48
CA ALA A 120 2.80 -5.00 8.81
C ALA A 120 2.32 -3.72 9.49
N ALA A 121 3.09 -2.65 9.35
CA ALA A 121 2.70 -1.38 9.94
C ALA A 121 1.46 -0.80 9.28
N ALA A 122 1.38 -0.90 7.96
CA ALA A 122 0.21 -0.40 7.23
C ALA A 122 -1.04 -1.19 7.62
N HIS A 123 -0.88 -2.48 7.79
CA HIS A 123 -2.01 -3.32 8.21
C HIS A 123 -2.52 -2.91 9.59
N ARG A 124 -1.63 -2.57 10.49
CA ARG A 124 -2.07 -2.13 11.82
C ARG A 124 -2.87 -0.84 11.73
N GLN A 125 -2.53 0.03 10.80
CA GLN A 125 -3.30 1.26 10.61
C GLN A 125 -4.66 0.99 10.03
N TYR A 126 -4.76 -0.04 9.20
CA TYR A 126 -6.03 -0.38 8.58
C TYR A 126 -6.97 -1.08 9.56
N ASP A 127 -6.42 -1.91 10.43
CA ASP A 127 -7.22 -2.79 11.29
C ASP A 127 -8.01 -1.97 12.30
N PRO A 128 -9.34 -1.95 12.19
CA PRO A 128 -10.14 -1.15 13.11
C PRO A 128 -10.09 -1.65 14.55
N GLY A 129 -9.66 -2.89 14.76
CA GLY A 129 -9.51 -3.41 16.11
C GLY A 129 -8.29 -2.88 16.80
N VAL A 130 -7.37 -2.33 16.08
CA VAL A 130 -6.18 -1.75 16.65
C VAL A 130 -6.41 -0.27 16.76
N ASN A 131 -6.84 0.16 17.90
CA ASN A 131 -7.17 1.55 18.04
C ASN A 131 -5.95 2.37 18.31
N VAL A 132 -5.45 3.00 17.31
CA VAL A 132 -4.27 3.79 17.41
C VAL A 132 -4.50 5.13 16.80
N ALA A 133 -4.01 6.16 17.43
CA ALA A 133 -4.09 7.47 16.84
C ALA A 133 -3.40 7.40 15.49
N PRO A 134 -4.09 7.77 14.43
CA PRO A 134 -3.49 7.69 13.12
C PRO A 134 -2.27 8.59 13.06
N ARG A 135 -1.19 8.00 12.65
CA ARG A 135 0.02 8.75 12.43
C ARG A 135 -0.23 9.95 11.53
N ARG A 136 -1.11 9.76 10.56
CA ARG A 136 -1.43 10.81 9.63
C ARG A 136 -2.26 11.92 10.24
N ALA A 137 -3.08 11.59 11.23
CA ALA A 137 -3.84 12.62 11.90
C ALA A 137 -2.90 13.62 12.55
N THR A 138 -1.85 13.13 13.16
CA THR A 138 -0.86 14.00 13.75
C THR A 138 -0.19 14.85 12.68
N ASN A 139 0.18 14.24 11.61
CA ASN A 139 0.82 14.98 10.53
C ASN A 139 -0.13 15.98 9.90
N SER A 140 -1.37 15.57 9.75
CA SER A 140 -2.34 16.46 9.17
C SER A 140 -2.57 17.68 9.97
N SER A 141 -2.68 17.53 11.27
CA SER A 141 -2.90 18.71 12.07
C SER A 141 -1.73 19.65 11.97
N ALA A 142 -0.56 19.10 11.87
CA ALA A 142 0.61 19.96 11.76
C ALA A 142 0.67 20.62 10.39
N SER A 143 0.32 19.88 9.36
CA SER A 143 0.51 20.40 8.02
C SER A 143 -0.65 21.25 7.55
N VAL A 144 -1.82 20.92 7.99
CA VAL A 144 -2.99 21.64 7.56
C VAL A 144 -3.14 22.93 8.29
N ALA A 145 -2.64 22.91 9.45
CA ALA A 145 -2.76 24.09 10.30
C ALA A 145 -2.19 25.29 9.62
#